data_73338d8a8ea8159137b6c757bbae4153
#
_entry.id   73338d8a8ea8159137b6c757bbae4153
#
_cell.length_a   1.000
_cell.length_b   1.000
_cell.length_c   1.000
_cell.angle_alpha   90.00
_cell.angle_beta   90.00
_cell.angle_gamma   90.00
#
_symmetry.space_group_name_H-M   'P 1'
#
loop_
_entity.id
_entity.type
_entity.pdbx_description
1 polymer ?
#
loop_
_entity_poly.entity_id
_entity_poly.type
_entity_poly.pdbx_seq_one_letter_code
_entity_poly.pdbx_strand_id
1 'polypeptide(L)'
;EALALMKDLGLATFIACVGLASGPQALALVKKFGIALPLVGVAIALVPATISLFVGHKLLRLEAPVLLGAIAGQQCSTPALSAVQNAAGNATPLLGYTITYAISNVVLPLMGPLIVALAGLVAHAAK
;
A
#
# COMPACT_ATOMS: atom_id res chain seq x y z
N GLU A 1 25.40 8.87 8.35
CA GLU A 1 25.43 7.43 8.69
C GLU A 1 24.52 7.12 9.88
N ALA A 2 24.64 7.79 11.04
CA ALA A 2 23.80 7.53 12.23
C ALA A 2 22.29 7.72 11.97
N LEU A 3 21.91 8.76 11.23
CA LEU A 3 20.51 9.03 10.89
C LEU A 3 19.92 7.94 9.99
N ALA A 4 20.69 7.42 9.04
CA ALA A 4 20.28 6.33 8.17
C ALA A 4 20.08 5.03 8.97
N LEU A 5 21.00 4.72 9.88
CA LEU A 5 20.89 3.56 10.77
C LEU A 5 19.66 3.67 11.68
N MET A 6 19.39 4.82 12.26
CA MET A 6 18.19 5.03 13.09
C MET A 6 16.90 4.89 12.30
N LYS A 7 16.86 5.38 11.06
CA LYS A 7 15.73 5.20 10.14
C LYS A 7 15.49 3.70 9.85
N ASP A 8 16.54 2.96 9.53
CA ASP A 8 16.44 1.55 9.16
C ASP A 8 16.04 0.68 10.36
N LEU A 9 16.59 0.95 11.54
CA LEU A 9 16.19 0.30 12.80
C LEU A 9 14.73 0.62 13.16
N GLY A 10 14.33 1.89 13.04
CA GLY A 10 12.94 2.30 13.29
C GLY A 10 11.97 1.61 12.33
N LEU A 11 12.30 1.53 11.04
CA LEU A 11 11.50 0.85 10.05
C LEU A 11 11.41 -0.66 10.30
N ALA A 12 12.53 -1.31 10.60
CA ALA A 12 12.56 -2.73 10.91
C ALA A 12 11.73 -3.05 12.16
N THR A 13 11.87 -2.24 13.21
CA THR A 13 11.09 -2.40 14.45
C THR A 13 9.59 -2.20 14.20
N PHE A 14 9.22 -1.19 13.42
CA PHE A 14 7.82 -0.95 13.05
C PHE A 14 7.21 -2.15 12.32
N ILE A 15 7.90 -2.66 11.29
CA ILE A 15 7.43 -3.82 10.53
C ILE A 15 7.32 -5.06 11.43
N ALA A 16 8.29 -5.29 12.33
CA ALA A 16 8.24 -6.40 13.28
C ALA A 16 7.05 -6.29 14.24
N CYS A 17 6.79 -5.11 14.80
CA CYS A 17 5.64 -4.87 15.68
C CYS A 17 4.31 -5.11 14.98
N VAL A 18 4.15 -4.60 13.76
CA VAL A 18 2.93 -4.83 12.95
C VAL A 18 2.76 -6.32 12.63
N GLY A 19 3.85 -7.00 12.24
CA GLY A 19 3.83 -8.43 11.96
C GLY A 19 3.44 -9.27 13.17
N LEU A 20 4.01 -8.98 14.35
CA LEU A 20 3.68 -9.68 15.59
C LEU A 20 2.24 -9.42 16.05
N ALA A 21 1.76 -8.19 15.92
CA ALA A 21 0.40 -7.82 16.30
C ALA A 21 -0.67 -8.46 15.39
N SER A 22 -0.43 -8.48 14.08
CA SER A 22 -1.40 -8.94 13.08
C SER A 22 -1.24 -10.41 12.69
N GLY A 23 -0.07 -11.00 12.91
CA GLY A 23 0.29 -12.36 12.49
C GLY A 23 -0.66 -13.45 13.00
N PRO A 24 -0.97 -13.52 14.30
CA PRO A 24 -1.86 -14.54 14.83
C PRO A 24 -3.27 -14.46 14.24
N GLN A 25 -3.79 -13.24 14.02
CA GLN A 25 -5.10 -13.03 13.40
C GLN A 25 -5.08 -13.41 11.92
N ALA A 26 -4.03 -13.06 11.19
CA ALA A 26 -3.85 -13.43 9.79
C ALA A 26 -3.80 -14.95 9.62
N LEU A 27 -3.05 -15.66 10.46
CA LEU A 27 -2.99 -17.13 10.45
C LEU A 27 -4.35 -17.78 10.75
N ALA A 28 -5.10 -17.25 11.71
CA ALA A 28 -6.44 -17.73 12.02
C ALA A 28 -7.41 -17.54 10.84
N LEU A 29 -7.34 -16.40 10.16
CA LEU A 29 -8.15 -16.11 8.97
C LEU A 29 -7.77 -17.00 7.79
N VAL A 30 -6.49 -17.24 7.56
CA VAL A 30 -6.01 -18.15 6.50
C VAL A 30 -6.46 -19.58 6.78
N LYS A 31 -6.43 -20.03 8.03
CA LYS A 31 -6.97 -21.35 8.40
C LYS A 31 -8.48 -21.46 8.16
N LYS A 32 -9.23 -20.38 8.36
CA LYS A 32 -10.69 -20.34 8.21
C LYS A 32 -11.12 -20.23 6.74
N PHE A 33 -10.47 -19.36 5.95
CA PHE A 33 -10.84 -19.06 4.57
C PHE A 33 -9.94 -19.74 3.53
N GLY A 34 -8.92 -20.47 3.95
CA GLY A 34 -7.98 -21.14 3.08
C GLY A 34 -7.10 -20.20 2.28
N ILE A 35 -6.54 -20.72 1.18
CA ILE A 35 -5.62 -20.00 0.29
C ILE A 35 -6.30 -18.86 -0.52
N ALA A 36 -7.62 -18.83 -0.56
CA ALA A 36 -8.35 -17.77 -1.26
C ALA A 36 -8.07 -16.39 -0.65
N LEU A 37 -7.91 -16.29 0.67
CA LEU A 37 -7.65 -15.02 1.34
C LEU A 37 -6.31 -14.37 0.92
N PRO A 38 -5.17 -15.06 0.98
CA PRO A 38 -3.90 -14.48 0.48
C PRO A 38 -3.92 -14.20 -1.02
N LEU A 39 -4.59 -15.02 -1.84
CA LEU A 39 -4.71 -14.74 -3.28
C LEU A 39 -5.49 -13.46 -3.56
N VAL A 40 -6.60 -13.25 -2.88
CA VAL A 40 -7.38 -12.00 -2.98
C VAL A 40 -6.55 -10.82 -2.47
N GLY A 41 -5.80 -10.97 -1.38
CA GLY A 41 -4.89 -9.94 -0.88
C GLY A 41 -3.83 -9.52 -1.90
N VAL A 42 -3.19 -10.49 -2.55
CA VAL A 42 -2.22 -10.25 -3.63
C VAL A 42 -2.90 -9.54 -4.81
N ALA A 43 -4.08 -9.98 -5.22
CA ALA A 43 -4.81 -9.34 -6.32
C ALA A 43 -5.17 -7.87 -5.99
N ILE A 44 -5.67 -7.59 -4.78
CA ILE A 44 -5.99 -6.23 -4.33
C ILE A 44 -4.74 -5.33 -4.30
N ALA A 45 -3.56 -5.88 -3.99
CA ALA A 45 -2.32 -5.11 -4.00
C ALA A 45 -1.79 -4.88 -5.41
N LEU A 46 -1.76 -5.90 -6.27
CA LEU A 46 -1.13 -5.84 -7.59
C LEU A 46 -1.99 -5.18 -8.66
N VAL A 47 -3.31 -5.41 -8.65
CA VAL A 47 -4.21 -4.88 -9.69
C VAL A 47 -4.19 -3.35 -9.74
N PRO A 48 -4.39 -2.60 -8.65
CA PRO A 48 -4.31 -1.15 -8.68
C PRO A 48 -2.91 -0.64 -9.05
N ALA A 49 -1.86 -1.29 -8.57
CA ALA A 49 -0.48 -0.91 -8.87
C ALA A 49 -0.16 -1.07 -10.36
N THR A 50 -0.58 -2.17 -10.99
CA THR A 50 -0.37 -2.41 -12.42
C THR A 50 -1.20 -1.45 -13.29
N ILE A 51 -2.44 -1.16 -12.90
CA ILE A 51 -3.27 -0.17 -13.58
C ILE A 51 -2.62 1.21 -13.50
N SER A 52 -2.16 1.62 -12.31
CA SER A 52 -1.49 2.91 -12.11
C SER A 52 -0.18 2.99 -12.90
N LEU A 53 0.58 1.89 -12.98
CA LEU A 53 1.79 1.83 -13.81
C LEU A 53 1.46 2.03 -15.30
N PHE A 54 0.44 1.35 -15.79
CA PHE A 54 0.03 1.45 -17.20
C PHE A 54 -0.48 2.85 -17.54
N VAL A 55 -1.36 3.40 -16.72
CA VAL A 55 -1.93 4.75 -16.91
C VAL A 55 -0.84 5.81 -16.78
N GLY A 56 -0.01 5.74 -15.76
CA GLY A 56 1.06 6.70 -15.52
C GLY A 56 2.12 6.68 -16.61
N HIS A 57 2.49 5.51 -17.11
CA HIS A 57 3.51 5.38 -18.15
C HIS A 57 2.96 5.71 -19.55
N LYS A 58 1.81 5.15 -19.92
CA LYS A 58 1.26 5.34 -21.29
C LYS A 58 0.44 6.61 -21.47
N LEU A 59 -0.40 6.95 -20.49
CA LEU A 59 -1.33 8.07 -20.64
C LEU A 59 -0.73 9.38 -20.14
N LEU A 60 -0.14 9.37 -18.95
CA LEU A 60 0.43 10.57 -18.33
C LEU A 60 1.90 10.80 -18.70
N ARG A 61 2.58 9.80 -19.28
CA ARG A 61 3.99 9.85 -19.69
C ARG A 61 4.91 10.36 -18.58
N LEU A 62 4.64 9.96 -17.35
CA LEU A 62 5.45 10.32 -16.20
C LEU A 62 6.81 9.64 -16.26
N GLU A 63 7.83 10.32 -15.75
CA GLU A 63 9.15 9.71 -15.56
C GLU A 63 9.08 8.54 -14.58
N ALA A 64 9.82 7.47 -14.88
CA ALA A 64 9.77 6.23 -14.11
C ALA A 64 9.99 6.43 -12.59
N PRO A 65 10.95 7.24 -12.10
CA PRO A 65 11.14 7.46 -10.67
C PRO A 65 9.92 8.11 -9.99
N VAL A 66 9.32 9.12 -10.64
CA VAL A 66 8.13 9.82 -10.13
C VAL A 66 6.93 8.87 -10.09
N LEU A 67 6.73 8.09 -11.15
CA LEU A 67 5.64 7.14 -11.26
C LEU A 67 5.73 6.03 -10.21
N LEU A 68 6.91 5.44 -10.03
CA LEU A 68 7.13 4.41 -9.01
C LEU A 68 6.96 4.99 -7.60
N GLY A 69 7.40 6.22 -7.37
CA GLY A 69 7.13 6.95 -6.13
C GLY A 69 5.64 7.15 -5.90
N ALA A 70 4.88 7.54 -6.93
CA ALA A 70 3.44 7.71 -6.85
C ALA A 70 2.70 6.39 -6.52
N ILE A 71 3.14 5.28 -7.10
CA ILE A 71 2.58 3.95 -6.78
C ILE A 71 2.90 3.56 -5.33
N ALA A 72 4.12 3.81 -4.85
CA ALA A 72 4.49 3.58 -3.46
C ALA A 72 3.63 4.44 -2.49
N GLY A 73 3.34 5.68 -2.85
CA GLY A 73 2.47 6.58 -2.08
C GLY A 73 1.00 6.13 -2.10
N GLN A 74 0.50 5.69 -3.23
CA GLN A 74 -0.85 5.11 -3.35
C GLN A 74 -1.04 3.89 -2.44
N GLN A 75 0.00 3.08 -2.28
CA GLN A 75 0.01 1.92 -1.40
C GLN A 75 0.33 2.28 0.07
N CYS A 76 0.53 3.54 0.39
CA CYS A 76 0.98 4.03 1.70
C CYS A 76 2.24 3.30 2.21
N SER A 77 3.14 2.91 1.29
CA SER A 77 4.30 2.07 1.59
C SER A 77 5.59 2.88 1.63
N THR A 78 5.99 3.34 2.81
CA THR A 78 7.30 3.98 3.03
C THR A 78 8.48 3.06 2.71
N PRO A 79 8.46 1.74 3.01
CA PRO A 79 9.52 0.83 2.58
C PRO A 79 9.70 0.78 1.06
N ALA A 80 8.58 0.77 0.31
CA ALA A 80 8.64 0.80 -1.15
C ALA A 80 9.27 2.10 -1.68
N LEU A 81 8.93 3.25 -1.07
CA LEU A 81 9.59 4.52 -1.41
C LEU A 81 11.11 4.44 -1.20
N SER A 82 11.54 3.93 -0.05
CA SER A 82 12.98 3.80 0.25
C SER A 82 13.70 2.91 -0.78
N ALA A 83 13.09 1.80 -1.18
CA ALA A 83 13.63 0.92 -2.21
C ALA A 83 13.74 1.64 -3.58
N VAL A 84 12.71 2.38 -3.97
CA VAL A 84 12.71 3.14 -5.23
C VAL A 84 13.75 4.26 -5.21
N GLN A 85 13.88 4.99 -4.10
CA GLN A 85 14.92 6.03 -3.94
C GLN A 85 16.33 5.46 -4.03
N ASN A 86 16.57 4.31 -3.40
CA ASN A 86 17.86 3.63 -3.47
C ASN A 86 18.18 3.18 -4.90
N ALA A 87 17.19 2.64 -5.61
CA ALA A 87 17.37 2.21 -7.00
C ALA A 87 17.57 3.40 -7.96
N ALA A 88 16.87 4.51 -7.72
CA ALA A 88 17.00 5.73 -8.53
C ALA A 88 18.26 6.54 -8.21
N GLY A 89 18.89 6.33 -7.06
CA GLY A 89 20.06 7.09 -6.58
C GLY A 89 19.76 8.57 -6.30
N ASN A 90 18.50 8.95 -6.18
CA ASN A 90 18.07 10.34 -5.96
C ASN A 90 16.72 10.43 -5.24
N ALA A 91 16.31 11.65 -4.88
CA ALA A 91 15.07 11.93 -4.17
C ALA A 91 13.84 12.16 -5.09
N THR A 92 13.97 12.05 -6.39
CA THR A 92 12.89 12.31 -7.38
C THR A 92 11.62 11.47 -7.09
N PRO A 93 11.69 10.20 -6.65
CA PRO A 93 10.50 9.42 -6.29
C PRO A 93 9.64 10.04 -5.20
N LEU A 94 10.25 10.86 -4.32
CA LEU A 94 9.53 11.52 -3.23
C LEU A 94 8.44 12.47 -3.73
N LEU A 95 8.64 13.10 -4.89
CA LEU A 95 7.66 14.01 -5.48
C LEU A 95 6.33 13.30 -5.78
N GLY A 96 6.41 12.17 -6.47
CA GLY A 96 5.22 11.35 -6.76
C GLY A 96 4.61 10.77 -5.50
N TYR A 97 5.45 10.26 -4.59
CA TYR A 97 5.02 9.68 -3.32
C TYR A 97 4.21 10.64 -2.46
N THR A 98 4.71 11.85 -2.25
CA THR A 98 4.11 12.81 -1.30
C THR A 98 2.67 13.15 -1.70
N ILE A 99 2.41 13.38 -2.98
CA ILE A 99 1.10 13.77 -3.49
C ILE A 99 0.10 12.60 -3.31
N THR A 100 0.47 11.42 -3.78
CA THR A 100 -0.42 10.25 -3.73
C THR A 100 -0.62 9.73 -2.31
N TYR A 101 0.42 9.78 -1.48
CA TYR A 101 0.34 9.44 -0.06
C TYR A 101 -0.62 10.35 0.71
N ALA A 102 -0.55 11.67 0.49
CA ALA A 102 -1.45 12.62 1.13
C ALA A 102 -2.92 12.34 0.76
N ILE A 103 -3.20 12.11 -0.53
CA ILE A 103 -4.55 11.77 -1.01
C ILE A 103 -5.02 10.44 -0.40
N SER A 104 -4.17 9.42 -0.40
CA SER A 104 -4.52 8.10 0.14
C SER A 104 -4.85 8.16 1.63
N ASN A 105 -4.13 8.95 2.43
CA ASN A 105 -4.41 9.14 3.86
C ASN A 105 -5.73 9.85 4.15
N VAL A 106 -6.27 10.59 3.20
CA VAL A 106 -7.61 11.18 3.32
C VAL A 106 -8.68 10.19 2.85
N VAL A 107 -8.44 9.54 1.72
CA VAL A 107 -9.44 8.67 1.07
C VAL A 107 -9.64 7.36 1.84
N LEU A 108 -8.56 6.70 2.27
CA LEU A 108 -8.65 5.38 2.93
C LEU A 108 -9.50 5.37 4.20
N PRO A 109 -9.36 6.32 5.14
CA PRO A 109 -10.22 6.38 6.33
C PRO A 109 -11.70 6.62 5.99
N LEU A 110 -11.99 7.35 4.92
CA LEU A 110 -13.37 7.60 4.48
C LEU A 110 -13.98 6.36 3.79
N MET A 111 -13.19 5.56 3.11
CA MET A 111 -13.64 4.34 2.44
C MET A 111 -14.06 3.24 3.41
N GLY A 112 -13.44 3.12 4.58
CA GLY A 112 -13.77 2.11 5.58
C GLY A 112 -15.25 2.12 5.99
N PRO A 113 -15.78 3.22 6.55
CA PRO A 113 -17.19 3.35 6.88
C PRO A 113 -18.13 3.16 5.69
N LEU A 114 -17.74 3.64 4.51
CA LEU A 114 -18.53 3.49 3.29
C LEU A 114 -18.68 2.03 2.87
N ILE A 115 -17.58 1.25 2.91
CA ILE A 115 -17.60 -0.18 2.59
C ILE A 115 -18.48 -0.95 3.58
N VAL A 116 -18.40 -0.63 4.87
CA VAL A 116 -19.22 -1.27 5.92
C VAL A 116 -20.70 -0.95 5.70
N ALA A 117 -21.05 0.30 5.38
CA ALA A 117 -22.40 0.71 5.10
C ALA A 117 -22.98 0.00 3.87
N LEU A 118 -22.21 -0.08 2.78
CA LEU A 118 -22.59 -0.78 1.55
C LEU A 118 -22.76 -2.30 1.78
N ALA A 119 -21.86 -2.92 2.53
CA ALA A 119 -21.97 -4.32 2.89
C ALA A 119 -23.22 -4.61 3.72
N GLY A 120 -23.58 -3.72 4.64
CA GLY A 120 -24.83 -3.79 5.41
C GLY A 120 -26.08 -3.70 4.54
N LEU A 121 -26.10 -2.78 3.56
CA LEU A 121 -27.20 -2.65 2.60
C LEU A 121 -27.36 -3.90 1.73
N VAL A 122 -26.27 -4.46 1.22
CA VAL A 122 -26.30 -5.68 0.40
C VAL A 122 -26.77 -6.89 1.23
N ALA A 123 -26.34 -7.00 2.48
CA ALA A 123 -26.78 -8.08 3.37
C ALA A 123 -28.27 -7.96 3.74
N HIS A 124 -28.81 -6.73 3.81
CA HIS A 124 -30.26 -6.52 4.01
C HIS A 124 -31.10 -6.79 2.75
N ALA A 125 -30.56 -6.48 1.58
CA ALA A 125 -31.24 -6.74 0.29
C ALA A 125 -31.26 -8.23 -0.10
N ALA A 126 -30.37 -9.03 0.49
CA ALA A 126 -30.26 -10.47 0.23
C ALA A 126 -31.11 -11.34 1.18
N LYS A 127 -31.85 -10.72 2.10
CA LYS A 127 -32.83 -11.37 3.00
C LYS A 127 -34.25 -11.18 2.49
#